data_a51352e94aa6653810a69a58811b6d24
#
_entry.id   a51352e94aa6653810a69a58811b6d24
#
_cell.length_a   1.000
_cell.length_b   1.000
_cell.length_c   1.000
_cell.angle_alpha   90.00
_cell.angle_beta   90.00
_cell.angle_gamma   90.00
#
_symmetry.space_group_name_H-M   'P 1'
#
loop_
_entity.id
_entity.type
_entity.pdbx_description
1 polymer ?
#
loop_
_entity_poly.entity_id
_entity_poly.type
_entity_poly.pdbx_seq_one_letter_code
_entity_poly.pdbx_strand_id
1 'polypeptide(L)'
;MRKHWVLITITIAAVLAAAAYFRFFFVFGEGVKSGELNYVVYKGVLFKTYEGKLIQTGIRSKAAGAIQSYEFEFSVENEALARELMLQGGKTLELHYKEYFGALPWRGFTKFVVDSII
;
A
#
# COMPACT_ATOMS: atom_id res chain seq x y z
N MET A 1 18.98 16.90 -38.94
CA MET A 1 17.92 15.90 -38.73
C MET A 1 18.17 15.00 -37.55
N ARG A 2 19.37 14.48 -37.33
CA ARG A 2 19.66 13.62 -36.18
C ARG A 2 19.47 14.32 -34.85
N LYS A 3 19.72 15.60 -34.75
CA LYS A 3 19.57 16.39 -33.54
C LYS A 3 18.09 16.45 -33.08
N HIS A 4 17.17 16.54 -34.04
CA HIS A 4 15.74 16.58 -33.71
C HIS A 4 15.24 15.24 -33.16
N TRP A 5 15.73 14.14 -33.70
CA TRP A 5 15.36 12.81 -33.22
C TRP A 5 15.88 12.56 -31.81
N VAL A 6 17.09 13.01 -31.51
CA VAL A 6 17.67 12.90 -30.16
C VAL A 6 16.86 13.72 -29.17
N LEU A 7 16.51 14.97 -29.53
CA LEU A 7 15.70 15.82 -28.66
C LEU A 7 14.32 15.24 -28.41
N ILE A 8 13.68 14.70 -29.43
CA ILE A 8 12.37 14.07 -29.31
C ILE A 8 12.46 12.84 -28.41
N THR A 9 13.47 12.00 -28.59
CA THR A 9 13.68 10.82 -27.77
C THR A 9 13.91 11.18 -26.31
N ILE A 10 14.74 12.18 -26.02
CA ILE A 10 15.00 12.65 -24.67
C ILE A 10 13.73 13.21 -24.04
N THR A 11 12.96 13.98 -24.80
CA THR A 11 11.70 14.55 -24.30
C THR A 11 10.70 13.45 -23.95
N ILE A 12 10.54 12.45 -24.81
CA ILE A 12 9.64 11.32 -24.57
C ILE A 12 10.10 10.55 -23.34
N ALA A 13 11.40 10.28 -23.22
CA ALA A 13 11.95 9.57 -22.07
C ALA A 13 11.71 10.35 -20.76
N ALA A 14 11.89 11.66 -20.80
CA ALA A 14 11.65 12.51 -19.64
C ALA A 14 10.17 12.51 -19.22
N VAL A 15 9.26 12.58 -20.18
CA VAL A 15 7.83 12.55 -19.92
C VAL A 15 7.42 11.20 -19.33
N LEU A 16 7.92 10.10 -19.89
CA LEU A 16 7.63 8.77 -19.38
C LEU A 16 8.19 8.57 -17.97
N ALA A 17 9.39 9.06 -17.71
CA ALA A 17 9.99 8.99 -16.38
C ALA A 17 9.19 9.79 -15.35
N ALA A 18 8.76 11.00 -15.73
CA ALA A 18 7.93 11.83 -14.86
C ALA A 18 6.57 11.17 -14.59
N ALA A 19 5.96 10.59 -15.60
CA ALA A 19 4.69 9.88 -15.45
C ALA A 19 4.83 8.66 -14.55
N ALA A 20 5.91 7.89 -14.71
CA ALA A 20 6.18 6.73 -13.87
C ALA A 20 6.43 7.15 -12.41
N TYR A 21 7.21 8.19 -12.21
CA TYR A 21 7.46 8.73 -10.88
C TYR A 21 6.16 9.15 -10.22
N PHE A 22 5.32 9.89 -10.93
CA PHE A 22 4.03 10.34 -10.42
C PHE A 22 3.14 9.17 -10.06
N ARG A 23 3.09 8.15 -10.92
CA ARG A 23 2.25 6.97 -10.69
C ARG A 23 2.67 6.17 -9.45
N PHE A 24 3.98 6.01 -9.23
CA PHE A 24 4.47 5.10 -8.22
C PHE A 24 4.93 5.77 -6.92
N PHE A 25 5.25 7.04 -6.98
CA PHE A 25 5.80 7.74 -5.82
C PHE A 25 4.95 8.89 -5.32
N PHE A 26 3.97 9.31 -6.09
CA PHE A 26 3.07 10.36 -5.65
C PHE A 26 2.03 9.77 -4.69
N VAL A 27 1.97 10.36 -3.49
CA VAL A 27 0.95 9.98 -2.51
C VAL A 27 -0.31 10.78 -2.82
N PHE A 28 -1.32 10.14 -3.42
CA PHE A 28 -2.54 10.85 -3.75
C PHE A 28 -3.61 10.78 -2.66
N GLY A 29 -3.40 9.91 -1.67
CA GLY A 29 -4.30 9.80 -0.53
C GLY A 29 -3.57 9.30 0.69
N GLU A 30 -4.09 9.64 1.85
CA GLU A 30 -3.64 9.10 3.11
C GLU A 30 -4.80 9.07 4.09
N GLY A 31 -4.70 8.23 5.10
CA GLY A 31 -5.77 8.12 6.07
C GLY A 31 -5.42 7.15 7.17
N VAL A 32 -6.42 6.86 7.98
CA VAL A 32 -6.29 5.95 9.11
C VAL A 32 -7.37 4.88 8.98
N LYS A 33 -6.96 3.63 9.14
CA LYS A 33 -7.86 2.49 9.19
C LYS A 33 -7.78 1.83 10.55
N SER A 34 -8.92 1.54 11.13
CA SER A 34 -9.04 0.83 12.40
C SER A 34 -9.57 -0.56 12.15
N GLY A 35 -9.06 -1.53 12.88
CA GLY A 35 -9.55 -2.89 12.79
C GLY A 35 -8.68 -3.85 13.57
N GLU A 36 -9.03 -5.13 13.49
CA GLU A 36 -8.25 -6.17 14.11
C GLU A 36 -7.19 -6.66 13.13
N LEU A 37 -5.93 -6.67 13.57
CA LEU A 37 -4.84 -7.15 12.75
C LEU A 37 -4.93 -8.66 12.60
N ASN A 38 -5.10 -9.12 11.37
CA ASN A 38 -5.21 -10.54 11.07
C ASN A 38 -3.82 -11.18 10.98
N TYR A 39 -2.97 -10.62 10.12
CA TYR A 39 -1.61 -11.13 9.96
C TYR A 39 -0.72 -10.08 9.32
N VAL A 40 0.58 -10.29 9.47
CA VAL A 40 1.61 -9.62 8.67
C VAL A 40 2.61 -10.70 8.28
N VAL A 41 2.88 -10.81 6.99
CA VAL A 41 3.80 -11.83 6.46
C VAL A 41 4.85 -11.18 5.59
N TYR A 42 5.99 -11.85 5.47
CA TYR A 42 7.08 -11.44 4.59
C TYR A 42 7.12 -12.41 3.43
N LYS A 43 6.73 -11.95 2.25
CA LYS A 43 6.57 -12.83 1.10
C LYS A 43 6.97 -12.15 -0.20
N GLY A 44 7.24 -12.97 -1.20
CA GLY A 44 7.59 -12.53 -2.54
C GLY A 44 8.47 -13.54 -3.22
N VAL A 45 8.58 -13.44 -4.53
CA VAL A 45 9.42 -14.34 -5.33
C VAL A 45 10.78 -13.69 -5.61
N LEU A 46 10.78 -12.57 -6.32
CA LEU A 46 11.99 -11.80 -6.62
C LEU A 46 12.26 -10.76 -5.54
N PHE A 47 11.23 -10.04 -5.16
CA PHE A 47 11.29 -9.01 -4.12
C PHE A 47 10.35 -9.42 -3.01
N LYS A 48 10.88 -9.57 -1.82
CA LYS A 48 10.07 -9.90 -0.65
C LYS A 48 9.66 -8.64 0.07
N THR A 49 8.39 -8.56 0.38
CA THR A 49 7.80 -7.39 1.05
C THR A 49 6.93 -7.85 2.20
N TYR A 50 6.72 -6.95 3.15
CA TYR A 50 5.83 -7.20 4.28
C TYR A 50 4.41 -6.83 3.86
N GLU A 51 3.52 -7.81 3.95
CA GLU A 51 2.11 -7.67 3.58
C GLU A 51 1.24 -8.04 4.76
N GLY A 52 0.22 -7.25 5.01
CA GLY A 52 -0.68 -7.48 6.12
C GLY A 52 -2.14 -7.32 5.75
N LYS A 53 -2.99 -7.75 6.65
CA LYS A 53 -4.43 -7.63 6.51
C LYS A 53 -5.03 -7.19 7.83
N LEU A 54 -5.84 -6.13 7.77
CA LEU A 54 -6.61 -5.62 8.86
C LEU A 54 -8.08 -5.94 8.59
N ILE A 55 -8.75 -6.52 9.56
CA ILE A 55 -10.16 -6.86 9.43
C ILE A 55 -10.97 -5.83 10.19
N GLN A 56 -11.81 -5.12 9.46
CA GLN A 56 -12.75 -4.18 10.03
C GLN A 56 -14.10 -4.86 10.14
N THR A 57 -14.51 -5.14 11.36
CA THR A 57 -15.84 -5.72 11.60
C THR A 57 -16.80 -4.60 12.00
N GLY A 58 -18.00 -4.68 11.46
CA GLY A 58 -19.01 -3.69 11.80
C GLY A 58 -20.35 -4.07 11.22
N ILE A 59 -21.40 -3.66 11.88
CA ILE A 59 -22.75 -3.80 11.36
C ILE A 59 -23.02 -2.56 10.51
N ARG A 60 -22.79 -2.70 9.21
CA ARG A 60 -22.98 -1.60 8.26
C ARG A 60 -24.21 -1.82 7.40
N SER A 61 -24.67 -3.04 7.30
CA SER A 61 -25.83 -3.34 6.53
C SER A 61 -27.09 -3.04 7.33
N LYS A 62 -28.06 -2.43 6.70
CA LYS A 62 -29.38 -2.23 7.26
C LYS A 62 -30.24 -3.48 7.21
N ALA A 63 -29.77 -4.51 6.53
CA ALA A 63 -30.46 -5.79 6.49
C ALA A 63 -30.26 -6.52 7.82
N ALA A 64 -31.33 -6.98 8.40
CA ALA A 64 -31.30 -7.67 9.67
C ALA A 64 -30.42 -8.94 9.58
N GLY A 65 -29.47 -9.07 10.50
CA GLY A 65 -28.60 -10.23 10.58
C GLY A 65 -27.38 -10.23 9.65
N ALA A 66 -27.21 -9.19 8.87
CA ALA A 66 -26.04 -9.10 8.00
C ALA A 66 -24.84 -8.51 8.76
N ILE A 67 -23.81 -9.31 8.94
CA ILE A 67 -22.53 -8.87 9.47
C ILE A 67 -21.57 -8.79 8.30
N GLN A 68 -21.09 -7.60 8.01
CA GLN A 68 -20.11 -7.38 6.97
C GLN A 68 -18.76 -7.13 7.61
N SER A 69 -17.77 -7.93 7.19
CA SER A 69 -16.38 -7.67 7.54
C SER A 69 -15.70 -7.06 6.33
N TYR A 70 -14.98 -5.97 6.56
CA TYR A 70 -14.19 -5.31 5.55
C TYR A 70 -12.74 -5.67 5.78
N GLU A 71 -12.11 -6.15 4.73
CA GLU A 71 -10.70 -6.49 4.77
C GLU A 71 -9.90 -5.35 4.14
N PHE A 72 -8.89 -4.90 4.86
CA PHE A 72 -7.95 -3.91 4.35
C PHE A 72 -6.59 -4.58 4.19
N GLU A 73 -6.19 -4.79 2.96
CA GLU A 73 -4.88 -5.34 2.65
C GLU A 73 -3.89 -4.19 2.44
N PHE A 74 -2.74 -4.30 3.07
CA PHE A 74 -1.74 -3.24 3.03
C PHE A 74 -0.35 -3.82 2.94
N SER A 75 0.58 -2.97 2.51
CA SER A 75 2.00 -3.27 2.48
C SER A 75 2.72 -2.43 3.52
N VAL A 76 3.84 -2.92 4.01
CA VAL A 76 4.67 -2.18 4.97
C VAL A 76 6.07 -2.10 4.40
N GLU A 77 6.56 -0.88 4.20
CA GLU A 77 7.87 -0.64 3.66
C GLU A 77 8.94 -0.64 4.75
N ASN A 78 8.59 -0.15 5.93
CA ASN A 78 9.50 -0.07 7.07
C ASN A 78 9.58 -1.41 7.78
N GLU A 79 10.75 -2.01 7.80
CA GLU A 79 10.98 -3.32 8.42
C GLU A 79 10.73 -3.31 9.92
N ALA A 80 11.16 -2.28 10.63
CA ALA A 80 10.96 -2.17 12.07
C ALA A 80 9.46 -2.11 12.41
N LEU A 81 8.70 -1.34 11.65
CA LEU A 81 7.26 -1.25 11.83
C LEU A 81 6.59 -2.59 11.52
N ALA A 82 7.02 -3.26 10.45
CA ALA A 82 6.47 -4.57 10.08
C ALA A 82 6.69 -5.60 11.18
N ARG A 83 7.87 -5.63 11.77
CA ARG A 83 8.18 -6.54 12.87
C ARG A 83 7.35 -6.24 14.11
N GLU A 84 7.15 -4.97 14.39
CA GLU A 84 6.29 -4.55 15.49
C GLU A 84 4.84 -5.01 15.25
N LEU A 85 4.34 -4.84 14.04
CA LEU A 85 3.01 -5.29 13.67
C LEU A 85 2.86 -6.81 13.78
N MET A 86 3.89 -7.57 13.46
CA MET A 86 3.86 -9.03 13.60
C MET A 86 3.60 -9.47 15.04
N LEU A 87 4.00 -8.66 16.02
CA LEU A 87 3.76 -8.93 17.43
C LEU A 87 2.37 -8.51 17.88
N GLN A 88 1.62 -7.81 17.06
CA GLN A 88 0.32 -7.25 17.41
C GLN A 88 -0.84 -8.05 16.83
N GLY A 89 -0.60 -9.23 16.30
CA GLY A 89 -1.64 -10.06 15.70
C GLY A 89 -2.80 -10.29 16.67
N GLY A 90 -4.03 -10.16 16.16
CA GLY A 90 -5.23 -10.31 16.94
C GLY A 90 -5.67 -9.10 17.75
N LYS A 91 -4.86 -8.03 17.76
CA LYS A 91 -5.18 -6.80 18.48
C LYS A 91 -5.88 -5.80 17.57
N THR A 92 -6.74 -5.00 18.17
CA THR A 92 -7.37 -3.88 17.46
C THR A 92 -6.39 -2.72 17.40
N LEU A 93 -6.11 -2.27 16.19
CA LEU A 93 -5.13 -1.22 15.94
C LEU A 93 -5.70 -0.14 15.03
N GLU A 94 -5.12 1.03 15.12
CA GLU A 94 -5.33 2.11 14.17
C GLU A 94 -4.03 2.32 13.40
N LEU A 95 -4.10 2.21 12.07
CA LEU A 95 -2.94 2.28 11.21
C LEU A 95 -3.07 3.46 10.26
N HIS A 96 -2.02 4.29 10.22
CA HIS A 96 -1.92 5.35 9.23
C HIS A 96 -1.31 4.79 7.96
N TYR A 97 -1.90 5.11 6.82
CA TYR A 97 -1.45 4.61 5.54
C TYR A 97 -1.38 5.72 4.49
N LYS A 98 -0.60 5.45 3.47
CA LYS A 98 -0.50 6.27 2.28
C LYS A 98 -0.96 5.44 1.09
N GLU A 99 -1.68 6.07 0.19
CA GLU A 99 -2.16 5.41 -1.02
C GLU A 99 -1.45 5.99 -2.23
N TYR A 100 -0.96 5.09 -3.09
CA TYR A 100 -0.27 5.44 -4.34
C TYR A 100 -1.15 5.02 -5.51
N PHE A 101 -0.86 5.58 -6.70
CA PHE A 101 -1.60 5.18 -7.90
C PHE A 101 -1.24 3.77 -8.36
N GLY A 102 -0.04 3.32 -8.06
CA GLY A 102 0.40 1.99 -8.46
C GLY A 102 1.29 1.33 -7.43
N ALA A 103 1.31 0.01 -7.44
CA ALA A 103 2.18 -0.79 -6.58
C ALA A 103 3.52 -1.01 -7.26
N LEU A 104 4.60 -1.05 -6.46
CA LEU A 104 5.94 -1.40 -6.92
C LEU A 104 6.32 -2.76 -6.35
N PRO A 105 6.95 -3.65 -7.14
CA PRO A 105 7.28 -5.00 -6.67
C PRO A 105 8.15 -5.01 -5.42
N TRP A 106 9.06 -4.05 -5.29
CA TRP A 106 9.98 -3.98 -4.14
C TRP A 106 9.42 -3.20 -2.95
N ARG A 107 8.31 -2.48 -3.14
CA ARG A 107 7.65 -1.73 -2.06
C ARG A 107 6.52 -2.52 -1.43
N GLY A 108 5.76 -3.25 -2.23
CA GLY A 108 4.66 -4.04 -1.74
C GLY A 108 3.72 -4.46 -2.85
N PHE A 109 2.86 -5.42 -2.56
CA PHE A 109 1.88 -5.92 -3.53
C PHE A 109 0.67 -5.02 -3.66
N THR A 110 0.43 -4.15 -2.67
CA THR A 110 -0.72 -3.26 -2.65
C THR A 110 -0.31 -1.82 -2.89
N LYS A 111 -1.29 -0.99 -3.25
CA LYS A 111 -1.10 0.45 -3.37
C LYS A 111 -1.12 1.15 -2.02
N PHE A 112 -1.55 0.47 -0.97
CA PHE A 112 -1.68 1.03 0.37
C PHE A 112 -0.45 0.64 1.18
N VAL A 113 0.27 1.64 1.67
CA VAL A 113 1.48 1.43 2.47
C VAL A 113 1.25 2.00 3.85
N VAL A 114 1.26 1.13 4.85
CA VAL A 114 1.16 1.54 6.26
C VAL A 114 2.50 2.08 6.70
N ASP A 115 2.49 3.27 7.28
CA ASP A 115 3.70 3.96 7.71
C ASP A 115 3.80 4.17 9.21
N SER A 116 2.71 4.03 9.94
CA SER A 116 2.75 4.17 11.40
C SER A 116 1.54 3.53 12.07
N ILE A 117 1.72 3.18 13.33
CA ILE A 117 0.66 2.79 14.25
C ILE A 117 0.30 4.02 15.08
N ILE A 118 -0.97 4.33 15.15
CA ILE A 118 -1.44 5.47 15.91
C ILE A 118 -1.67 5.14 17.37
#